data_c94378b8602e105617ba2f9b0a510a2c
#
_entry.id   c94378b8602e105617ba2f9b0a510a2c
#
_cell.length_a   1.000
_cell.length_b   1.000
_cell.length_c   1.000
_cell.angle_alpha   90.00
_cell.angle_beta   90.00
_cell.angle_gamma   90.00
#
_symmetry.space_group_name_H-M   'P 1'
#
loop_
_entity.id
_entity.type
_entity.pdbx_description
1 polymer ?
#
loop_
_entity_poly.entity_id
_entity_poly.type
_entity_poly.pdbx_seq_one_letter_code
_entity_poly.pdbx_strand_id
1 'polypeptide(L)'
;AERKGVLYGGDFDTTVLIEENGLKLLVDMENGQKTGYFLDQKENRDDVKFYVKDKTVLDCFCNVGGFSLCAAKYGAKEVTAVDISRTALETVRKNAELNGFYNIKTREGDVFEVLREYRKDKRRFGTVILDPPAFTKSADTVKQAVKGYKDVNVQGLKLVEKGGYLITCSCSQHLSVQGFLNMINESVFESGVRAKLVEFRTQGKDHATLVGTEQSLYLKVAVLKVL
;
A
#
# COMPACT_ATOMS: atom_id res chain seq x y z
N ALA A 1 15.14 -19.66 -20.71
CA ALA A 1 14.58 -20.55 -19.71
C ALA A 1 13.19 -20.02 -19.34
N GLU A 2 12.18 -20.88 -19.36
CA GLU A 2 10.85 -20.56 -18.85
C GLU A 2 10.99 -20.15 -17.39
N ARG A 3 10.38 -19.01 -17.04
CA ARG A 3 10.43 -18.46 -15.67
C ARG A 3 9.28 -18.96 -14.79
N LYS A 4 8.30 -19.63 -15.37
CA LYS A 4 7.09 -20.14 -14.72
C LYS A 4 6.77 -21.52 -15.28
N GLY A 5 6.25 -22.40 -14.46
CA GLY A 5 5.81 -23.73 -14.87
C GLY A 5 5.60 -24.65 -13.68
N VAL A 6 4.90 -25.75 -13.91
CA VAL A 6 4.71 -26.82 -12.93
C VAL A 6 5.95 -27.69 -12.93
N LEU A 7 6.65 -27.78 -11.81
CA LEU A 7 7.84 -28.64 -11.66
C LEU A 7 7.47 -30.09 -11.40
N TYR A 8 6.35 -30.34 -10.72
CA TYR A 8 5.86 -31.67 -10.37
C TYR A 8 4.36 -31.61 -10.08
N GLY A 9 3.61 -32.66 -10.54
CA GLY A 9 2.17 -32.78 -10.38
C GLY A 9 1.40 -32.51 -11.68
N GLY A 10 0.07 -32.46 -11.59
CA GLY A 10 -0.84 -32.12 -12.69
C GLY A 10 -1.24 -30.66 -12.71
N ASP A 11 -2.15 -30.30 -13.62
CA ASP A 11 -2.76 -29.00 -13.69
C ASP A 11 -3.49 -28.67 -12.37
N PHE A 12 -3.36 -27.45 -11.89
CA PHE A 12 -4.03 -26.95 -10.68
C PHE A 12 -4.55 -25.52 -10.92
N ASP A 13 -5.54 -25.13 -10.14
CA ASP A 13 -6.01 -23.74 -10.15
C ASP A 13 -4.93 -22.85 -9.52
N THR A 14 -4.42 -21.90 -10.28
CA THR A 14 -3.40 -20.95 -9.83
C THR A 14 -3.96 -19.87 -8.91
N THR A 15 -5.30 -19.74 -8.84
CA THR A 15 -5.99 -18.86 -7.89
C THR A 15 -6.25 -19.64 -6.60
N VAL A 16 -5.51 -19.28 -5.56
CA VAL A 16 -5.63 -19.91 -4.24
C VAL A 16 -6.34 -19.04 -3.25
N LEU A 17 -7.10 -19.67 -2.36
CA LEU A 17 -7.69 -19.01 -1.21
C LEU A 17 -6.70 -19.07 -0.06
N ILE A 18 -6.32 -17.91 0.48
CA ILE A 18 -5.50 -17.77 1.68
C ILE A 18 -6.30 -17.10 2.80
N GLU A 19 -5.82 -17.24 4.03
CA GLU A 19 -6.33 -16.51 5.18
C GLU A 19 -5.23 -15.66 5.81
N GLU A 20 -5.49 -14.36 5.96
CA GLU A 20 -4.59 -13.42 6.63
C GLU A 20 -5.39 -12.48 7.52
N ASN A 21 -4.93 -12.31 8.77
CA ASN A 21 -5.58 -11.41 9.73
C ASN A 21 -7.09 -11.69 9.92
N GLY A 22 -7.52 -12.96 9.78
CA GLY A 22 -8.93 -13.36 9.82
C GLY A 22 -9.76 -12.84 8.63
N LEU A 23 -9.11 -12.60 7.49
CA LEU A 23 -9.71 -12.29 6.20
C LEU A 23 -9.39 -13.37 5.19
N LYS A 24 -10.36 -13.71 4.35
CA LYS A 24 -10.21 -14.62 3.23
C LYS A 24 -9.82 -13.82 1.98
N LEU A 25 -8.76 -14.23 1.29
CA LEU A 25 -8.27 -13.58 0.08
C LEU A 25 -8.02 -14.59 -1.04
N LEU A 26 -8.53 -14.29 -2.21
CA LEU A 26 -8.13 -14.95 -3.46
C LEU A 26 -6.84 -14.30 -3.95
N VAL A 27 -5.88 -15.13 -4.29
CA VAL A 27 -4.55 -14.72 -4.75
C VAL A 27 -4.21 -15.53 -5.99
N ASP A 28 -3.87 -14.85 -7.09
CA ASP A 28 -3.40 -15.51 -8.32
C ASP A 28 -1.87 -15.63 -8.28
N MET A 29 -1.38 -16.85 -8.11
CA MET A 29 0.05 -17.14 -8.03
C MET A 29 0.76 -17.05 -9.38
N GLU A 30 0.04 -17.25 -10.49
CA GLU A 30 0.62 -17.25 -11.84
C GLU A 30 0.72 -15.83 -12.41
N ASN A 31 -0.37 -15.05 -12.33
CA ASN A 31 -0.47 -13.74 -12.95
C ASN A 31 -0.26 -12.59 -11.95
N GLY A 32 -0.21 -12.90 -10.67
CA GLY A 32 0.05 -11.93 -9.61
C GLY A 32 1.51 -11.43 -9.60
N GLN A 33 1.73 -10.28 -8.98
CA GLN A 33 3.08 -9.77 -8.76
C GLN A 33 3.82 -10.64 -7.73
N LYS A 34 5.12 -10.90 -7.94
CA LYS A 34 5.96 -11.80 -7.10
C LYS A 34 5.32 -13.20 -6.99
N THR A 35 4.88 -13.56 -5.79
CA THR A 35 4.19 -14.82 -5.47
C THR A 35 2.67 -14.65 -5.42
N GLY A 36 2.13 -13.61 -6.05
CA GLY A 36 0.71 -13.28 -6.08
C GLY A 36 0.26 -12.35 -4.93
N TYR A 37 1.01 -12.29 -3.82
CA TYR A 37 0.69 -11.48 -2.67
C TYR A 37 1.94 -11.03 -1.89
N PHE A 38 1.83 -9.93 -1.15
CA PHE A 38 2.94 -9.32 -0.40
C PHE A 38 2.81 -9.68 1.09
N LEU A 39 3.31 -10.85 1.47
CA LEU A 39 3.22 -11.37 2.84
C LEU A 39 3.95 -10.50 3.87
N ASP A 40 5.00 -9.82 3.45
CA ASP A 40 5.83 -8.91 4.25
C ASP A 40 5.06 -7.73 4.86
N GLN A 41 3.90 -7.36 4.29
CA GLN A 41 3.01 -6.29 4.76
C GLN A 41 1.92 -6.77 5.75
N LYS A 42 1.87 -8.04 6.11
CA LYS A 42 0.80 -8.64 6.92
C LYS A 42 0.54 -7.88 8.23
N GLU A 43 1.59 -7.59 8.99
CA GLU A 43 1.48 -6.86 10.26
C GLU A 43 1.09 -5.40 10.03
N ASN A 44 1.64 -4.76 8.99
CA ASN A 44 1.32 -3.38 8.65
C ASN A 44 -0.14 -3.23 8.21
N ARG A 45 -0.69 -4.21 7.49
CA ARG A 45 -2.12 -4.25 7.14
C ARG A 45 -3.01 -4.41 8.36
N ASP A 46 -2.63 -5.25 9.33
CA ASP A 46 -3.40 -5.42 10.56
C ASP A 46 -3.46 -4.14 11.39
N ASP A 47 -2.35 -3.40 11.44
CA ASP A 47 -2.24 -2.21 12.28
C ASP A 47 -2.97 -0.98 11.74
N VAL A 48 -3.55 -1.04 10.53
CA VAL A 48 -4.45 0.03 10.08
C VAL A 48 -5.65 0.22 11.02
N LYS A 49 -5.98 -0.79 11.84
CA LYS A 49 -7.04 -0.73 12.87
C LYS A 49 -6.98 0.52 13.76
N PHE A 50 -5.79 1.04 14.01
CA PHE A 50 -5.60 2.24 14.84
C PHE A 50 -5.94 3.54 14.10
N TYR A 51 -6.10 3.51 12.77
CA TYR A 51 -6.11 4.70 11.92
C TYR A 51 -7.36 4.84 11.04
N VAL A 52 -8.23 3.81 10.94
CA VAL A 52 -9.29 3.76 9.93
C VAL A 52 -10.72 3.78 10.49
N LYS A 53 -10.90 3.50 11.78
CA LYS A 53 -12.24 3.40 12.37
C LYS A 53 -13.03 4.71 12.18
N ASP A 54 -14.26 4.59 11.69
CA ASP A 54 -15.19 5.69 11.40
C ASP A 54 -14.68 6.72 10.39
N LYS A 55 -13.68 6.36 9.55
CA LYS A 55 -13.08 7.25 8.55
C LYS A 55 -13.40 6.81 7.12
N THR A 56 -13.35 7.77 6.20
CA THR A 56 -13.19 7.47 4.77
C THR A 56 -11.74 7.15 4.49
N VAL A 57 -11.47 6.10 3.75
CA VAL A 57 -10.12 5.60 3.46
C VAL A 57 -9.87 5.63 1.95
N LEU A 58 -8.71 6.13 1.56
CA LEU A 58 -8.18 6.02 0.20
C LEU A 58 -6.97 5.08 0.23
N ASP A 59 -7.08 3.94 -0.45
CA ASP A 59 -6.02 2.95 -0.58
C ASP A 59 -5.48 2.97 -2.01
N CYS A 60 -4.26 3.48 -2.18
CA CYS A 60 -3.58 3.65 -3.45
C CYS A 60 -2.56 2.55 -3.69
N PHE A 61 -2.50 2.06 -4.94
CA PHE A 61 -1.72 0.88 -5.32
C PHE A 61 -2.24 -0.37 -4.59
N CYS A 62 -3.56 -0.49 -4.51
CA CYS A 62 -4.22 -1.44 -3.62
C CYS A 62 -4.00 -2.92 -3.98
N ASN A 63 -3.49 -3.23 -5.19
CA ASN A 63 -3.32 -4.59 -5.68
C ASN A 63 -4.63 -5.40 -5.46
N VAL A 64 -4.58 -6.58 -4.83
CA VAL A 64 -5.75 -7.41 -4.54
C VAL A 64 -6.54 -6.97 -3.30
N GLY A 65 -6.23 -5.79 -2.75
CA GLY A 65 -7.03 -5.11 -1.73
C GLY A 65 -6.67 -5.44 -0.28
N GLY A 66 -5.46 -5.89 0.00
CA GLY A 66 -5.09 -6.29 1.37
C GLY A 66 -5.31 -5.18 2.41
N PHE A 67 -4.84 -3.96 2.15
CA PHE A 67 -5.10 -2.80 3.03
C PHE A 67 -6.58 -2.39 3.02
N SER A 68 -7.23 -2.39 1.87
CA SER A 68 -8.66 -2.05 1.74
C SER A 68 -9.54 -2.95 2.57
N LEU A 69 -9.30 -4.26 2.54
CA LEU A 69 -10.06 -5.27 3.30
C LEU A 69 -9.83 -5.12 4.81
N CYS A 70 -8.58 -4.91 5.24
CA CYS A 70 -8.28 -4.60 6.63
C CYS A 70 -8.96 -3.32 7.09
N ALA A 71 -8.95 -2.26 6.27
CA ALA A 71 -9.66 -1.02 6.59
C ALA A 71 -11.17 -1.24 6.76
N ALA A 72 -11.81 -2.00 5.87
CA ALA A 72 -13.23 -2.34 5.98
C ALA A 72 -13.52 -3.18 7.23
N LYS A 73 -12.70 -4.21 7.50
CA LYS A 73 -12.80 -5.06 8.70
C LYS A 73 -12.76 -4.24 9.99
N TYR A 74 -11.89 -3.22 10.03
CA TYR A 74 -11.69 -2.39 11.23
C TYR A 74 -12.58 -1.15 11.27
N GLY A 75 -13.68 -1.15 10.51
CA GLY A 75 -14.75 -0.19 10.64
C GLY A 75 -14.54 1.12 9.89
N ALA A 76 -13.80 1.12 8.78
CA ALA A 76 -13.83 2.25 7.86
C ALA A 76 -15.26 2.50 7.36
N LYS A 77 -15.69 3.77 7.28
CA LYS A 77 -17.03 4.12 6.73
C LYS A 77 -17.14 3.77 5.25
N GLU A 78 -16.13 4.08 4.50
CA GLU A 78 -16.00 3.83 3.08
C GLU A 78 -14.52 3.69 2.74
N VAL A 79 -14.19 2.76 1.86
CA VAL A 79 -12.85 2.57 1.30
C VAL A 79 -12.91 2.78 -0.20
N THR A 80 -12.01 3.63 -0.73
CA THR A 80 -11.77 3.75 -2.16
C THR A 80 -10.43 3.08 -2.48
N ALA A 81 -10.50 1.93 -3.14
CA ALA A 81 -9.34 1.15 -3.58
C ALA A 81 -8.96 1.56 -5.00
N VAL A 82 -7.73 2.05 -5.20
CA VAL A 82 -7.23 2.56 -6.48
C VAL A 82 -6.06 1.71 -6.96
N ASP A 83 -6.15 1.23 -8.18
CA ASP A 83 -5.06 0.55 -8.89
C ASP A 83 -5.17 0.78 -10.39
N ILE A 84 -4.06 0.67 -11.11
CA ILE A 84 -4.04 0.72 -12.57
C ILE A 84 -4.51 -0.59 -13.19
N SER A 85 -4.39 -1.70 -12.46
CA SER A 85 -4.75 -3.04 -12.91
C SER A 85 -6.23 -3.33 -12.70
N ARG A 86 -6.98 -3.39 -13.80
CA ARG A 86 -8.38 -3.82 -13.78
C ARG A 86 -8.57 -5.19 -13.16
N THR A 87 -7.70 -6.15 -13.49
CA THR A 87 -7.74 -7.51 -12.94
C THR A 87 -7.55 -7.52 -11.43
N ALA A 88 -6.61 -6.71 -10.92
CA ALA A 88 -6.41 -6.57 -9.48
C ALA A 88 -7.69 -6.02 -8.81
N LEU A 89 -8.32 -5.00 -9.39
CA LEU A 89 -9.58 -4.43 -8.86
C LEU A 89 -10.77 -5.40 -8.94
N GLU A 90 -10.82 -6.28 -9.94
CA GLU A 90 -11.81 -7.36 -9.98
C GLU A 90 -11.60 -8.34 -8.83
N THR A 91 -10.34 -8.64 -8.50
CA THR A 91 -9.98 -9.45 -7.34
C THR A 91 -10.33 -8.75 -6.02
N VAL A 92 -10.13 -7.42 -5.91
CA VAL A 92 -10.59 -6.64 -4.74
C VAL A 92 -12.09 -6.82 -4.51
N ARG A 93 -12.92 -6.75 -5.57
CA ARG A 93 -14.38 -6.92 -5.45
C ARG A 93 -14.75 -8.32 -4.98
N LYS A 94 -14.13 -9.36 -5.56
CA LYS A 94 -14.34 -10.77 -5.15
C LYS A 94 -13.92 -10.97 -3.68
N ASN A 95 -12.78 -10.42 -3.29
CA ASN A 95 -12.29 -10.50 -1.91
C ASN A 95 -13.20 -9.74 -0.93
N ALA A 96 -13.73 -8.58 -1.33
CA ALA A 96 -14.70 -7.83 -0.52
C ALA A 96 -16.00 -8.64 -0.31
N GLU A 97 -16.56 -9.19 -1.38
CA GLU A 97 -17.75 -10.05 -1.33
C GLU A 97 -17.53 -11.29 -0.47
N LEU A 98 -16.39 -11.96 -0.62
CA LEU A 98 -16.01 -13.16 0.15
C LEU A 98 -15.97 -12.90 1.66
N ASN A 99 -15.69 -11.66 2.07
CA ASN A 99 -15.65 -11.23 3.47
C ASN A 99 -16.91 -10.45 3.91
N GLY A 100 -17.91 -10.29 3.04
CA GLY A 100 -19.15 -9.59 3.34
C GLY A 100 -19.00 -8.06 3.46
N PHE A 101 -18.00 -7.46 2.79
CA PHE A 101 -17.80 -6.02 2.81
C PHE A 101 -18.44 -5.34 1.59
N TYR A 102 -19.35 -4.40 1.82
CA TYR A 102 -20.07 -3.65 0.79
C TYR A 102 -19.68 -2.17 0.72
N ASN A 103 -18.75 -1.75 1.57
CA ASN A 103 -18.27 -0.37 1.70
C ASN A 103 -16.93 -0.11 0.97
N ILE A 104 -16.46 -1.06 0.15
CA ILE A 104 -15.26 -0.91 -0.67
C ILE A 104 -15.67 -0.57 -2.11
N LYS A 105 -15.24 0.60 -2.58
CA LYS A 105 -15.38 1.06 -3.96
C LYS A 105 -14.05 0.93 -4.68
N THR A 106 -14.06 0.54 -5.94
CA THR A 106 -12.85 0.42 -6.75
C THR A 106 -12.76 1.55 -7.77
N ARG A 107 -11.58 2.10 -7.99
CA ARG A 107 -11.27 3.10 -9.01
C ARG A 107 -10.07 2.64 -9.84
N GLU A 108 -10.29 2.34 -11.11
CA GLU A 108 -9.21 2.08 -12.07
C GLU A 108 -8.58 3.40 -12.50
N GLY A 109 -7.24 3.47 -12.48
CA GLY A 109 -6.49 4.62 -12.98
C GLY A 109 -5.07 4.68 -12.47
N ASP A 110 -4.26 5.51 -13.12
CA ASP A 110 -2.94 5.87 -12.63
C ASP A 110 -3.07 6.66 -11.32
N VAL A 111 -2.43 6.18 -10.27
CA VAL A 111 -2.54 6.80 -8.94
C VAL A 111 -2.08 8.26 -8.96
N PHE A 112 -1.04 8.60 -9.72
CA PHE A 112 -0.58 9.99 -9.82
C PHE A 112 -1.65 10.92 -10.39
N GLU A 113 -2.39 10.44 -11.39
CA GLU A 113 -3.49 11.20 -12.01
C GLU A 113 -4.70 11.25 -11.08
N VAL A 114 -5.09 10.12 -10.49
CA VAL A 114 -6.24 10.03 -9.57
C VAL A 114 -6.06 10.95 -8.35
N LEU A 115 -4.85 10.99 -7.76
CA LEU A 115 -4.58 11.89 -6.62
C LEU A 115 -4.71 13.38 -7.02
N ARG A 116 -4.24 13.75 -8.23
CA ARG A 116 -4.38 15.12 -8.75
C ARG A 116 -5.83 15.48 -9.05
N GLU A 117 -6.60 14.55 -9.63
CA GLU A 117 -8.03 14.69 -9.88
C GLU A 117 -8.78 14.94 -8.56
N TYR A 118 -8.59 14.06 -7.56
CA TYR A 118 -9.24 14.20 -6.25
C TYR A 118 -8.85 15.51 -5.54
N ARG A 119 -7.63 15.99 -5.74
CA ARG A 119 -7.22 17.32 -5.24
C ARG A 119 -7.97 18.44 -5.92
N LYS A 120 -8.12 18.40 -7.25
CA LYS A 120 -8.89 19.38 -8.04
C LYS A 120 -10.35 19.41 -7.58
N ASP A 121 -10.90 18.23 -7.30
CA ASP A 121 -12.27 18.05 -6.81
C ASP A 121 -12.43 18.35 -5.31
N LYS A 122 -11.35 18.79 -4.65
CA LYS A 122 -11.32 19.12 -3.20
C LYS A 122 -11.75 17.96 -2.29
N ARG A 123 -11.62 16.72 -2.76
CA ARG A 123 -11.89 15.54 -1.93
C ARG A 123 -10.93 15.49 -0.75
N ARG A 124 -11.41 14.89 0.35
CA ARG A 124 -10.62 14.63 1.56
C ARG A 124 -10.96 13.25 2.09
N PHE A 125 -9.98 12.66 2.79
CA PHE A 125 -10.09 11.34 3.39
C PHE A 125 -9.56 11.38 4.82
N GLY A 126 -10.22 10.65 5.71
CA GLY A 126 -9.75 10.51 7.07
C GLY A 126 -8.44 9.72 7.16
N THR A 127 -8.21 8.79 6.21
CA THR A 127 -6.92 8.08 6.08
C THR A 127 -6.59 7.86 4.61
N VAL A 128 -5.33 8.13 4.24
CA VAL A 128 -4.77 7.83 2.92
C VAL A 128 -3.65 6.81 3.09
N ILE A 129 -3.67 5.74 2.31
CA ILE A 129 -2.65 4.68 2.27
C ILE A 129 -1.96 4.74 0.92
N LEU A 130 -0.63 4.78 0.92
CA LEU A 130 0.23 4.78 -0.25
C LEU A 130 1.21 3.61 -0.14
N ASP A 131 0.96 2.52 -0.86
CA ASP A 131 1.85 1.36 -0.94
C ASP A 131 2.35 1.14 -2.39
N PRO A 132 3.14 2.09 -2.93
CA PRO A 132 3.58 2.02 -4.31
C PRO A 132 4.56 0.87 -4.55
N PRO A 133 4.63 0.37 -5.79
CA PRO A 133 5.68 -0.56 -6.18
C PRO A 133 7.06 0.09 -6.02
N ALA A 134 8.11 -0.72 -5.97
CA ALA A 134 9.46 -0.20 -5.95
C ALA A 134 9.75 0.63 -7.21
N PHE A 135 9.85 1.94 -7.06
CA PHE A 135 10.14 2.86 -8.17
C PHE A 135 11.60 2.78 -8.64
N THR A 136 12.47 2.08 -7.89
CA THR A 136 13.84 1.82 -8.32
C THR A 136 14.19 0.34 -8.17
N LYS A 137 14.91 -0.17 -9.15
CA LYS A 137 15.50 -1.53 -9.16
C LYS A 137 17.02 -1.50 -9.17
N SER A 138 17.63 -0.29 -9.20
CA SER A 138 19.08 -0.11 -9.20
C SER A 138 19.48 1.15 -8.43
N ALA A 139 20.74 1.20 -7.98
CA ALA A 139 21.28 2.37 -7.27
C ALA A 139 21.24 3.65 -8.13
N ASP A 140 21.44 3.53 -9.45
CA ASP A 140 21.52 4.67 -10.37
C ASP A 140 20.19 5.40 -10.54
N THR A 141 19.06 4.69 -10.33
CA THR A 141 17.70 5.25 -10.50
C THR A 141 17.08 5.76 -9.19
N VAL A 142 17.80 5.68 -8.06
CA VAL A 142 17.28 6.11 -6.74
C VAL A 142 16.80 7.56 -6.74
N LYS A 143 17.57 8.49 -7.33
CA LYS A 143 17.18 9.92 -7.37
C LYS A 143 15.85 10.14 -8.10
N GLN A 144 15.61 9.42 -9.19
CA GLN A 144 14.34 9.50 -9.92
C GLN A 144 13.19 8.86 -9.14
N ALA A 145 13.46 7.71 -8.49
CA ALA A 145 12.49 7.05 -7.64
C ALA A 145 12.05 7.92 -6.46
N VAL A 146 13.00 8.61 -5.80
CA VAL A 146 12.68 9.54 -4.71
C VAL A 146 11.75 10.66 -5.18
N LYS A 147 11.90 11.17 -6.40
CA LYS A 147 10.97 12.16 -6.97
C LYS A 147 9.56 11.59 -7.10
N GLY A 148 9.40 10.34 -7.57
CA GLY A 148 8.11 9.67 -7.66
C GLY A 148 7.47 9.44 -6.29
N TYR A 149 8.24 8.91 -5.33
CA TYR A 149 7.78 8.78 -3.94
C TYR A 149 7.35 10.13 -3.34
N LYS A 150 8.15 11.18 -3.57
CA LYS A 150 7.85 12.53 -3.07
C LYS A 150 6.54 13.06 -3.67
N ASP A 151 6.33 12.93 -4.98
CA ASP A 151 5.11 13.43 -5.64
C ASP A 151 3.86 12.75 -5.05
N VAL A 152 3.80 11.42 -4.98
CA VAL A 152 2.63 10.74 -4.40
C VAL A 152 2.40 11.11 -2.94
N ASN A 153 3.46 11.30 -2.14
CA ASN A 153 3.36 11.70 -0.74
C ASN A 153 2.84 13.15 -0.60
N VAL A 154 3.32 14.09 -1.42
CA VAL A 154 2.82 15.48 -1.46
C VAL A 154 1.33 15.51 -1.79
N GLN A 155 0.90 14.75 -2.81
CA GLN A 155 -0.49 14.69 -3.21
C GLN A 155 -1.34 14.00 -2.12
N GLY A 156 -0.86 12.87 -1.58
CA GLY A 156 -1.54 12.15 -0.50
C GLY A 156 -1.75 13.00 0.75
N LEU A 157 -0.71 13.70 1.22
CA LEU A 157 -0.81 14.61 2.37
C LEU A 157 -1.88 15.69 2.17
N LYS A 158 -1.97 16.24 0.96
CA LYS A 158 -2.98 17.25 0.61
C LYS A 158 -4.41 16.70 0.56
N LEU A 159 -4.60 15.39 0.51
CA LEU A 159 -5.90 14.73 0.53
C LEU A 159 -6.34 14.28 1.93
N VAL A 160 -5.43 14.26 2.90
CA VAL A 160 -5.78 13.89 4.28
C VAL A 160 -6.55 15.03 4.96
N GLU A 161 -7.60 14.68 5.69
CA GLU A 161 -8.34 15.59 6.56
C GLU A 161 -7.48 16.05 7.75
N LYS A 162 -7.79 17.22 8.32
CA LYS A 162 -7.19 17.62 9.58
C LYS A 162 -7.52 16.61 10.68
N GLY A 163 -6.50 16.12 11.40
CA GLY A 163 -6.61 15.05 12.40
C GLY A 163 -6.59 13.64 11.80
N GLY A 164 -6.54 13.52 10.47
CA GLY A 164 -6.44 12.27 9.74
C GLY A 164 -5.00 11.75 9.61
N TYR A 165 -4.84 10.66 8.85
CA TYR A 165 -3.57 9.94 8.76
C TYR A 165 -3.14 9.71 7.32
N LEU A 166 -1.84 9.81 7.08
CA LEU A 166 -1.18 9.25 5.91
C LEU A 166 -0.35 8.05 6.34
N ILE A 167 -0.61 6.89 5.73
CA ILE A 167 0.23 5.69 5.84
C ILE A 167 0.99 5.58 4.52
N THR A 168 2.31 5.63 4.54
CA THR A 168 3.13 5.59 3.32
C THR A 168 4.22 4.55 3.42
N CYS A 169 4.38 3.78 2.34
CA CYS A 169 5.28 2.65 2.27
C CYS A 169 6.35 2.83 1.18
N SER A 170 7.46 2.15 1.35
CA SER A 170 8.45 1.91 0.30
C SER A 170 9.09 0.54 0.47
N CYS A 171 8.98 -0.30 -0.53
CA CYS A 171 9.65 -1.61 -0.59
C CYS A 171 10.98 -1.57 -1.36
N SER A 172 11.54 -0.40 -1.61
CA SER A 172 12.78 -0.23 -2.37
C SER A 172 14.01 -0.52 -1.52
N GLN A 173 14.79 -1.55 -1.87
CA GLN A 173 16.03 -1.92 -1.19
C GLN A 173 17.11 -0.82 -1.29
N HIS A 174 17.12 -0.07 -2.38
CA HIS A 174 18.11 0.99 -2.63
C HIS A 174 17.76 2.33 -1.95
N LEU A 175 16.57 2.46 -1.37
CA LEU A 175 16.19 3.64 -0.58
C LEU A 175 16.40 3.32 0.90
N SER A 176 17.46 3.85 1.51
CA SER A 176 17.74 3.66 2.93
C SER A 176 16.63 4.22 3.82
N VAL A 177 16.56 3.79 5.08
CA VAL A 177 15.63 4.35 6.08
C VAL A 177 15.76 5.86 6.19
N GLN A 178 17.01 6.36 6.29
CA GLN A 178 17.24 7.81 6.36
C GLN A 178 16.81 8.53 5.08
N GLY A 179 17.06 7.94 3.91
CA GLY A 179 16.61 8.49 2.63
C GLY A 179 15.08 8.56 2.54
N PHE A 180 14.38 7.54 3.04
CA PHE A 180 12.91 7.53 3.09
C PHE A 180 12.37 8.60 4.06
N LEU A 181 12.94 8.75 5.26
CA LEU A 181 12.54 9.79 6.21
C LEU A 181 12.82 11.20 5.69
N ASN A 182 13.94 11.40 5.01
CA ASN A 182 14.27 12.68 4.36
C ASN A 182 13.23 13.01 3.27
N MET A 183 12.90 12.04 2.43
CA MET A 183 11.85 12.19 1.40
C MET A 183 10.49 12.57 2.01
N ILE A 184 10.11 11.95 3.13
CA ILE A 184 8.88 12.30 3.87
C ILE A 184 8.95 13.74 4.38
N ASN A 185 10.05 14.16 5.00
CA ASN A 185 10.22 15.52 5.50
C ASN A 185 10.08 16.56 4.37
N GLU A 186 10.73 16.30 3.22
CA GLU A 186 10.58 17.14 2.04
C GLU A 186 9.14 17.17 1.53
N SER A 187 8.44 16.04 1.55
CA SER A 187 7.03 15.95 1.11
C SER A 187 6.10 16.74 2.03
N VAL A 188 6.30 16.67 3.34
CA VAL A 188 5.54 17.44 4.32
C VAL A 188 5.76 18.94 4.08
N PHE A 189 7.02 19.37 3.91
CA PHE A 189 7.36 20.77 3.65
C PHE A 189 6.71 21.27 2.33
N GLU A 190 6.86 20.54 1.24
CA GLU A 190 6.31 20.90 -0.09
C GLU A 190 4.77 20.86 -0.12
N SER A 191 4.16 19.97 0.67
CA SER A 191 2.70 19.92 0.77
C SER A 191 2.08 21.14 1.43
N GLY A 192 2.84 21.86 2.26
CA GLY A 192 2.34 22.95 3.13
C GLY A 192 1.48 22.42 4.29
N VAL A 193 1.43 21.10 4.49
CA VAL A 193 0.68 20.46 5.56
C VAL A 193 1.57 20.28 6.78
N ARG A 194 1.04 20.50 7.98
CA ARG A 194 1.74 20.15 9.22
C ARG A 194 1.39 18.73 9.62
N ALA A 195 2.40 17.88 9.85
CA ALA A 195 2.18 16.49 10.25
C ALA A 195 3.18 16.07 11.34
N LYS A 196 2.81 15.02 12.09
CA LYS A 196 3.68 14.34 13.05
C LYS A 196 3.89 12.90 12.60
N LEU A 197 5.12 12.41 12.64
CA LEU A 197 5.39 10.98 12.54
C LEU A 197 4.90 10.30 13.81
N VAL A 198 3.90 9.43 13.70
CA VAL A 198 3.29 8.71 14.84
C VAL A 198 3.90 7.33 15.00
N GLU A 199 4.25 6.71 13.88
CA GLU A 199 4.79 5.36 13.87
C GLU A 199 5.74 5.17 12.69
N PHE A 200 6.80 4.38 12.90
CA PHE A 200 7.68 3.88 11.86
C PHE A 200 7.80 2.36 12.00
N ARG A 201 7.57 1.63 10.91
CA ARG A 201 7.54 0.17 10.87
C ARG A 201 8.35 -0.36 9.69
N THR A 202 8.59 -1.65 9.73
CA THR A 202 9.31 -2.40 8.69
C THR A 202 8.50 -3.63 8.27
N GLN A 203 9.11 -4.57 7.56
CA GLN A 203 8.52 -5.85 7.21
C GLN A 203 8.13 -6.67 8.45
N GLY A 204 7.17 -7.57 8.27
CA GLY A 204 6.71 -8.47 9.32
C GLY A 204 7.82 -9.38 9.86
N LYS A 205 7.59 -9.93 11.05
CA LYS A 205 8.57 -10.77 11.79
C LYS A 205 8.97 -12.04 11.05
N ASP A 206 8.11 -12.53 10.17
CA ASP A 206 8.36 -13.67 9.27
C ASP A 206 9.33 -13.33 8.12
N HIS A 207 9.62 -12.03 7.92
CA HIS A 207 10.59 -11.49 6.97
C HIS A 207 11.75 -10.81 7.71
N ALA A 208 12.36 -11.52 8.64
CA ALA A 208 13.37 -10.98 9.54
C ALA A 208 14.55 -10.34 8.80
N THR A 209 15.02 -9.21 9.33
CA THR A 209 16.21 -8.52 8.82
C THR A 209 17.48 -9.23 9.26
N LEU A 210 18.41 -9.50 8.33
CA LEU A 210 19.72 -10.05 8.65
C LEU A 210 20.61 -8.93 9.21
N VAL A 211 21.07 -9.11 10.44
CA VAL A 211 21.97 -8.16 11.11
C VAL A 211 23.25 -7.98 10.30
N GLY A 212 23.66 -6.73 10.07
CA GLY A 212 24.83 -6.40 9.26
C GLY A 212 24.57 -6.33 7.74
N THR A 213 23.32 -6.55 7.28
CA THR A 213 22.95 -6.46 5.86
C THR A 213 21.81 -5.47 5.68
N GLU A 214 22.13 -4.20 5.41
CA GLU A 214 21.11 -3.13 5.27
C GLU A 214 20.06 -3.44 4.21
N GLN A 215 20.44 -4.11 3.11
CA GLN A 215 19.53 -4.45 2.02
C GLN A 215 18.42 -5.41 2.45
N SER A 216 18.60 -6.15 3.54
CA SER A 216 17.57 -7.02 4.10
C SER A 216 16.45 -6.23 4.81
N LEU A 217 16.70 -4.96 5.19
CA LEU A 217 15.69 -4.01 5.67
C LEU A 217 15.13 -3.22 4.48
N TYR A 218 14.31 -3.86 3.68
CA TYR A 218 13.83 -3.28 2.42
C TYR A 218 12.48 -2.58 2.54
N LEU A 219 11.62 -2.95 3.48
CA LEU A 219 10.31 -2.35 3.68
C LEU A 219 10.36 -1.25 4.74
N LYS A 220 9.88 -0.09 4.41
CA LYS A 220 9.71 1.05 5.31
C LYS A 220 8.28 1.51 5.24
N VAL A 221 7.64 1.68 6.40
CA VAL A 221 6.27 2.18 6.56
C VAL A 221 6.28 3.31 7.58
N ALA A 222 5.73 4.45 7.21
CA ALA A 222 5.58 5.59 8.10
C ALA A 222 4.11 5.97 8.22
N VAL A 223 3.66 6.22 9.44
CA VAL A 223 2.33 6.75 9.72
C VAL A 223 2.45 8.20 10.17
N LEU A 224 1.85 9.11 9.43
CA LEU A 224 1.85 10.54 9.71
C LEU A 224 0.44 10.98 10.13
N LYS A 225 0.33 11.73 11.22
CA LYS A 225 -0.90 12.42 11.63
C LYS A 225 -0.87 13.86 11.15
N VAL A 226 -1.86 14.26 10.34
CA VAL A 226 -2.05 15.63 9.89
C VAL A 226 -2.66 16.48 11.00
N LEU A 227 -2.15 17.74 11.21
CA LEU A 227 -2.52 18.62 12.29
C LEU A 227 -3.53 19.71 11.87
#